data_5e0f90851dbef4488811966dcd9ebd82
#
_entry.id   5e0f90851dbef4488811966dcd9ebd82
#
_cell.length_a   1.000
_cell.length_b   1.000
_cell.length_c   1.000
_cell.angle_alpha   90.00
_cell.angle_beta   90.00
_cell.angle_gamma   90.00
#
_symmetry.space_group_name_H-M   'P 1'
#
loop_
_entity.id
_entity.type
_entity.pdbx_description
1 polymer ?
#
loop_
_entity_poly.entity_id
_entity_poly.type
_entity_poly.pdbx_seq_one_letter_code
_entity_poly.pdbx_strand_id
1 'polypeptide(L)'
;MKNIKKIILCVFCFSAYTNGYGAGIADVYWYEAKPGKVAEVEALMREGRDIAVARGQATIVHKQNIGIGGEYRFLWVDFFESYAQKAEQAYSDVGSIYTEDWKRYIDKFESSDALAPVASYSMTSLDDINPGNYVVQVYTWEPKSGEFAKSLAAMQEAKKIFEGHGYLIDIWQHGLGSGNYLQFVMLSASREAQAKSFQALLEDQEWAPKQQDWFDKKSYGRLVESYEVTVLD
;
A
#
# COMPACT_ATOMS: atom_id res chain seq x y z
N MET A 1 -45.17 24.35 -7.45
CA MET A 1 -44.34 23.39 -8.19
C MET A 1 -43.02 24.06 -8.58
N LYS A 2 -42.06 24.18 -7.70
CA LYS A 2 -40.68 24.62 -7.95
C LYS A 2 -39.84 24.15 -6.79
N ASN A 3 -38.73 23.46 -7.06
CA ASN A 3 -37.67 23.00 -6.16
C ASN A 3 -37.53 21.48 -5.96
N ILE A 4 -37.32 20.74 -7.07
CA ILE A 4 -36.73 19.41 -7.04
C ILE A 4 -35.72 19.36 -8.21
N LYS A 5 -34.60 20.07 -8.10
CA LYS A 5 -33.48 19.98 -9.08
C LYS A 5 -32.11 20.33 -8.50
N LYS A 6 -31.84 20.00 -7.23
CA LYS A 6 -30.50 20.29 -6.64
C LYS A 6 -29.93 19.20 -5.73
N ILE A 7 -30.36 17.95 -5.84
CA ILE A 7 -29.78 16.85 -5.03
C ILE A 7 -29.49 15.63 -5.93
N ILE A 8 -28.80 15.82 -7.02
CA ILE A 8 -28.23 14.71 -7.82
C ILE A 8 -26.91 15.23 -8.44
N LEU A 9 -25.93 15.55 -7.63
CA LEU A 9 -24.60 15.87 -8.15
C LEU A 9 -23.45 15.54 -7.17
N CYS A 10 -23.67 14.69 -6.19
CA CYS A 10 -22.59 14.27 -5.27
C CYS A 10 -22.40 12.75 -5.16
N VAL A 11 -22.99 11.94 -6.03
CA VAL A 11 -22.87 10.48 -5.95
C VAL A 11 -22.05 9.89 -7.12
N PHE A 12 -21.56 10.70 -8.05
CA PHE A 12 -20.90 10.19 -9.26
C PHE A 12 -19.36 10.24 -9.26
N CYS A 13 -18.71 10.61 -8.16
CA CYS A 13 -17.24 10.60 -8.10
C CYS A 13 -16.61 9.34 -7.51
N PHE A 14 -17.40 8.36 -7.06
CA PHE A 14 -16.87 7.12 -6.47
C PHE A 14 -17.01 5.87 -7.34
N SER A 15 -17.57 5.97 -8.54
CA SER A 15 -17.82 4.79 -9.40
C SER A 15 -16.88 4.65 -10.61
N ALA A 16 -15.78 5.40 -10.67
CA ALA A 16 -14.82 5.29 -11.78
C ALA A 16 -13.64 4.34 -11.51
N TYR A 17 -13.54 3.73 -10.32
CA TYR A 17 -12.42 2.84 -9.97
C TYR A 17 -12.77 1.34 -9.95
N THR A 18 -13.87 0.92 -10.54
CA THR A 18 -14.29 -0.51 -10.54
C THR A 18 -14.06 -1.23 -11.85
N ASN A 19 -13.09 -0.84 -12.67
CA ASN A 19 -12.65 -1.67 -13.78
C ASN A 19 -11.36 -2.37 -13.38
N GLY A 20 -11.40 -3.72 -13.36
CA GLY A 20 -10.34 -4.60 -12.92
C GLY A 20 -8.95 -4.11 -13.33
N TYR A 21 -8.16 -3.75 -12.34
CA TYR A 21 -6.77 -3.40 -12.54
C TYR A 21 -6.02 -4.69 -12.87
N GLY A 22 -5.79 -4.94 -14.14
CA GLY A 22 -4.71 -5.82 -14.56
C GLY A 22 -3.40 -5.31 -13.96
N ALA A 23 -2.39 -6.16 -13.88
CA ALA A 23 -1.09 -5.95 -13.24
C ALA A 23 -0.74 -4.47 -13.00
N GLY A 24 -0.97 -3.98 -11.79
CA GLY A 24 -0.68 -2.60 -11.39
C GLY A 24 0.77 -2.43 -10.98
N ILE A 25 1.22 -1.18 -10.99
CA ILE A 25 2.55 -0.78 -10.52
C ILE A 25 2.35 0.14 -9.33
N ALA A 26 3.20 0.02 -8.32
CA ALA A 26 3.25 0.95 -7.21
C ALA A 26 4.67 1.46 -7.01
N ASP A 27 4.79 2.77 -6.76
CA ASP A 27 5.99 3.37 -6.19
C ASP A 27 5.76 3.66 -4.72
N VAL A 28 6.69 3.22 -3.91
CA VAL A 28 6.61 3.25 -2.46
C VAL A 28 7.74 4.12 -1.92
N TYR A 29 7.39 5.05 -1.06
CA TYR A 29 8.34 5.97 -0.42
C TYR A 29 8.12 5.96 1.09
N TRP A 30 9.17 5.64 1.83
CA TRP A 30 9.20 5.66 3.28
C TRP A 30 9.85 6.92 3.80
N TYR A 31 9.19 7.54 4.76
CA TYR A 31 9.68 8.72 5.46
C TYR A 31 9.61 8.48 6.97
N GLU A 32 10.57 9.03 7.69
CA GLU A 32 10.59 9.02 9.14
C GLU A 32 10.49 10.44 9.67
N ALA A 33 9.54 10.68 10.56
CA ALA A 33 9.40 11.96 11.25
C ALA A 33 10.50 12.10 12.31
N LYS A 34 11.10 13.28 12.41
CA LYS A 34 12.00 13.58 13.51
C LYS A 34 11.24 13.65 14.85
N PRO A 35 11.90 13.39 15.97
CA PRO A 35 11.29 13.46 17.29
C PRO A 35 10.55 14.80 17.51
N GLY A 36 9.29 14.71 17.95
CA GLY A 36 8.42 15.87 18.17
C GLY A 36 7.79 16.49 16.92
N LYS A 37 8.06 15.95 15.70
CA LYS A 37 7.59 16.48 14.42
C LYS A 37 6.48 15.65 13.77
N VAL A 38 5.97 14.62 14.43
CA VAL A 38 4.96 13.69 13.85
C VAL A 38 3.74 14.44 13.31
N ALA A 39 3.15 15.36 14.08
CA ALA A 39 1.98 16.11 13.66
C ALA A 39 2.24 17.03 12.45
N GLU A 40 3.45 17.61 12.37
CA GLU A 40 3.87 18.41 11.23
C GLU A 40 4.00 17.56 9.95
N VAL A 41 4.61 16.37 10.08
CA VAL A 41 4.72 15.42 8.96
C VAL A 41 3.35 14.89 8.53
N GLU A 42 2.46 14.57 9.48
CA GLU A 42 1.09 14.17 9.15
C GLU A 42 0.36 15.24 8.32
N ALA A 43 0.44 16.50 8.73
CA ALA A 43 -0.18 17.59 8.01
C ALA A 43 0.42 17.75 6.59
N LEU A 44 1.74 17.64 6.48
CA LEU A 44 2.45 17.73 5.21
C LEU A 44 2.06 16.58 4.26
N MET A 45 1.98 15.36 4.77
CA MET A 45 1.60 14.18 3.99
C MET A 45 0.14 14.25 3.51
N ARG A 46 -0.78 14.71 4.36
CA ARG A 46 -2.19 14.94 3.97
C ARG A 46 -2.30 15.98 2.86
N GLU A 47 -1.64 17.13 3.01
CA GLU A 47 -1.64 18.19 2.01
C GLU A 47 -1.17 17.67 0.64
N GLY A 48 -0.04 16.97 0.61
CA GLY A 48 0.49 16.40 -0.63
C GLY A 48 -0.43 15.38 -1.27
N ARG A 49 -0.98 14.45 -0.47
CA ARG A 49 -1.96 13.47 -0.93
C ARG A 49 -3.18 14.16 -1.55
N ASP A 50 -3.74 15.15 -0.87
CA ASP A 50 -4.94 15.84 -1.35
C ASP A 50 -4.68 16.54 -2.68
N ILE A 51 -3.51 17.17 -2.85
CA ILE A 51 -3.08 17.77 -4.12
C ILE A 51 -2.88 16.68 -5.19
N ALA A 52 -2.22 15.56 -4.87
CA ALA A 52 -2.00 14.45 -5.79
C ALA A 52 -3.32 13.85 -6.30
N VAL A 53 -4.25 13.56 -5.38
CA VAL A 53 -5.57 13.02 -5.71
C VAL A 53 -6.41 14.02 -6.52
N ALA A 54 -6.37 15.31 -6.20
CA ALA A 54 -7.09 16.36 -6.97
C ALA A 54 -6.60 16.45 -8.42
N ARG A 55 -5.35 16.02 -8.70
CA ARG A 55 -4.77 15.95 -10.05
C ARG A 55 -5.05 14.61 -10.75
N GLY A 56 -5.80 13.71 -10.14
CA GLY A 56 -6.12 12.38 -10.69
C GLY A 56 -5.04 11.33 -10.48
N GLN A 57 -4.06 11.57 -9.60
CA GLN A 57 -3.08 10.56 -9.21
C GLN A 57 -3.68 9.62 -8.17
N ALA A 58 -3.53 8.32 -8.36
CA ALA A 58 -3.94 7.32 -7.38
C ALA A 58 -2.87 7.20 -6.30
N THR A 59 -3.04 7.97 -5.22
CA THR A 59 -2.07 8.08 -4.11
C THR A 59 -2.74 7.73 -2.79
N ILE A 60 -2.07 6.93 -1.98
CA ILE A 60 -2.44 6.64 -0.61
C ILE A 60 -1.26 6.97 0.31
N VAL A 61 -1.56 7.56 1.46
CA VAL A 61 -0.58 7.78 2.52
C VAL A 61 -0.99 6.99 3.75
N HIS A 62 -0.04 6.29 4.33
CA HIS A 62 -0.24 5.52 5.55
C HIS A 62 0.68 6.00 6.68
N LYS A 63 0.22 5.79 7.90
CA LYS A 63 1.03 5.89 9.11
C LYS A 63 1.32 4.48 9.64
N GLN A 64 2.57 4.20 9.96
CA GLN A 64 2.97 2.93 10.56
C GLN A 64 2.52 2.88 12.03
N ASN A 65 1.89 1.77 12.42
CA ASN A 65 1.44 1.54 13.79
C ASN A 65 2.31 0.51 14.51
N ILE A 66 2.74 -0.54 13.78
CA ILE A 66 3.56 -1.64 14.30
C ILE A 66 4.69 -1.90 13.30
N GLY A 67 5.86 -2.21 13.81
CA GLY A 67 7.07 -2.51 13.04
C GLY A 67 8.24 -1.61 13.45
N ILE A 68 9.35 -1.72 12.72
CA ILE A 68 10.54 -0.91 12.96
C ILE A 68 10.23 0.56 12.62
N GLY A 69 10.52 1.48 13.54
CA GLY A 69 10.21 2.91 13.42
C GLY A 69 8.83 3.29 13.96
N GLY A 70 7.87 2.37 13.96
CA GLY A 70 6.55 2.56 14.58
C GLY A 70 5.85 3.84 14.10
N GLU A 71 5.28 4.61 15.04
CA GLU A 71 4.50 5.83 14.76
C GLU A 71 5.27 6.97 14.11
N TYR A 72 6.59 6.88 14.05
CA TYR A 72 7.43 7.90 13.42
C TYR A 72 7.57 7.71 11.91
N ARG A 73 7.04 6.63 11.34
CA ARG A 73 7.17 6.33 9.91
C ARG A 73 5.86 6.52 9.16
N PHE A 74 6.02 7.02 7.96
CA PHE A 74 4.97 7.26 6.98
C PHE A 74 5.33 6.58 5.67
N LEU A 75 4.29 6.04 5.02
CA LEU A 75 4.39 5.36 3.76
C LEU A 75 3.54 6.11 2.74
N TRP A 76 4.17 6.64 1.72
CA TRP A 76 3.52 7.20 0.54
C TRP A 76 3.54 6.15 -0.56
N VAL A 77 2.39 5.89 -1.18
CA VAL A 77 2.26 4.91 -2.26
C VAL A 77 1.52 5.55 -3.42
N ASP A 78 2.17 5.59 -4.58
CA ASP A 78 1.59 6.00 -5.85
C ASP A 78 1.31 4.76 -6.70
N PHE A 79 0.08 4.63 -7.19
CA PHE A 79 -0.36 3.52 -8.02
C PHE A 79 -0.49 3.93 -9.48
N PHE A 80 -0.11 3.04 -10.38
CA PHE A 80 -0.18 3.22 -11.84
C PHE A 80 -0.73 1.96 -12.49
N GLU A 81 -1.55 2.13 -13.52
CA GLU A 81 -2.10 1.00 -14.30
C GLU A 81 -1.04 0.35 -15.20
N SER A 82 -0.03 1.12 -15.60
CA SER A 82 1.04 0.67 -16.49
C SER A 82 2.31 1.49 -16.36
N TYR A 83 3.42 0.96 -16.87
CA TYR A 83 4.68 1.72 -16.99
C TYR A 83 4.56 2.93 -17.93
N ALA A 84 3.67 2.89 -18.93
CA ALA A 84 3.41 4.03 -19.80
C ALA A 84 2.73 5.16 -19.02
N GLN A 85 1.69 4.86 -18.25
CA GLN A 85 1.05 5.83 -17.36
C GLN A 85 2.03 6.37 -16.31
N LYS A 86 2.83 5.50 -15.70
CA LYS A 86 3.87 5.92 -14.76
C LYS A 86 4.85 6.89 -15.40
N ALA A 87 5.34 6.61 -16.62
CA ALA A 87 6.25 7.49 -17.33
C ALA A 87 5.62 8.86 -17.62
N GLU A 88 4.35 8.88 -18.00
CA GLU A 88 3.60 10.11 -18.26
C GLU A 88 3.36 10.92 -16.98
N GLN A 89 3.00 10.27 -15.89
CA GLN A 89 2.63 10.94 -14.65
C GLN A 89 3.81 11.29 -13.75
N ALA A 90 4.79 10.41 -13.62
CA ALA A 90 5.89 10.58 -12.67
C ALA A 90 7.10 11.34 -13.24
N TYR A 91 7.32 11.27 -14.57
CA TYR A 91 8.53 11.79 -15.20
C TYR A 91 8.27 12.90 -16.22
N SER A 92 7.03 13.32 -16.39
CA SER A 92 6.70 14.40 -17.32
C SER A 92 6.84 15.76 -16.62
N ASP A 93 7.93 16.46 -16.86
CA ASP A 93 8.15 17.84 -16.43
C ASP A 93 7.17 18.84 -17.07
N VAL A 94 6.35 18.40 -18.03
CA VAL A 94 5.54 19.25 -18.93
C VAL A 94 4.06 18.88 -18.93
N GLY A 95 3.66 17.82 -18.23
CA GLY A 95 2.28 17.34 -18.23
C GLY A 95 1.34 18.18 -17.33
N SER A 96 0.02 18.00 -17.56
CA SER A 96 -1.07 18.58 -16.76
C SER A 96 -1.00 18.31 -15.25
N ILE A 97 -0.09 17.43 -14.84
CA ILE A 97 0.16 17.01 -13.47
C ILE A 97 1.03 18.01 -12.70
N TYR A 98 1.87 18.80 -13.38
CA TYR A 98 2.79 19.75 -12.74
C TYR A 98 2.12 21.11 -12.49
N THR A 99 1.10 21.12 -11.63
CA THR A 99 0.37 22.35 -11.26
C THR A 99 1.21 23.23 -10.33
N GLU A 100 0.91 24.54 -10.28
CA GLU A 100 1.58 25.47 -9.38
C GLU A 100 1.41 25.07 -7.89
N ASP A 101 0.28 24.46 -7.53
CA ASP A 101 0.04 23.94 -6.18
C ASP A 101 0.99 22.78 -5.84
N TRP A 102 1.21 21.89 -6.82
CA TRP A 102 2.16 20.78 -6.63
C TRP A 102 3.59 21.27 -6.48
N LYS A 103 4.01 22.23 -7.30
CA LYS A 103 5.36 22.84 -7.18
C LYS A 103 5.57 23.47 -5.81
N ARG A 104 4.61 24.29 -5.35
CA ARG A 104 4.68 24.90 -4.02
C ARG A 104 4.73 23.85 -2.90
N TYR A 105 3.98 22.75 -3.07
CA TYR A 105 4.01 21.64 -2.13
C TYR A 105 5.39 20.96 -2.13
N ILE A 106 5.96 20.64 -3.28
CA ILE A 106 7.29 20.04 -3.38
C ILE A 106 8.36 20.95 -2.75
N ASP A 107 8.36 22.24 -3.05
CA ASP A 107 9.30 23.19 -2.44
C ASP A 107 9.17 23.19 -0.90
N LYS A 108 7.94 23.15 -0.38
CA LYS A 108 7.66 23.07 1.04
C LYS A 108 8.12 21.74 1.64
N PHE A 109 7.87 20.64 0.94
CA PHE A 109 8.24 19.29 1.36
C PHE A 109 9.75 19.12 1.43
N GLU A 110 10.46 19.51 0.36
CA GLU A 110 11.93 19.40 0.27
C GLU A 110 12.65 20.34 1.24
N SER A 111 12.07 21.50 1.55
CA SER A 111 12.64 22.45 2.52
C SER A 111 12.30 22.09 3.97
N SER A 112 11.41 21.11 4.21
CA SER A 112 11.03 20.73 5.58
C SER A 112 12.17 19.98 6.27
N ASP A 113 12.46 20.40 7.49
CA ASP A 113 13.37 19.70 8.40
C ASP A 113 12.68 18.65 9.28
N ALA A 114 11.37 18.48 9.12
CA ALA A 114 10.54 17.64 10.00
C ALA A 114 10.68 16.14 9.72
N LEU A 115 11.10 15.76 8.51
CA LEU A 115 11.15 14.37 8.07
C LEU A 115 12.47 14.05 7.36
N ALA A 116 12.75 12.76 7.23
CA ALA A 116 13.86 12.23 6.44
C ALA A 116 13.37 11.07 5.56
N PRO A 117 13.84 10.98 4.29
CA PRO A 117 13.60 9.81 3.46
C PRO A 117 14.33 8.59 4.05
N VAL A 118 13.67 7.43 4.05
CA VAL A 118 14.22 6.16 4.59
C VAL A 118 14.52 5.19 3.46
N ALA A 119 13.55 4.98 2.57
CA ALA A 119 13.65 4.05 1.44
C ALA A 119 12.67 4.43 0.35
N SER A 120 12.97 4.01 -0.88
CA SER A 120 12.02 4.04 -1.98
C SER A 120 12.24 2.85 -2.90
N TYR A 121 11.14 2.28 -3.43
CA TYR A 121 11.20 1.16 -4.37
C TYR A 121 9.92 1.09 -5.19
N SER A 122 10.01 0.42 -6.34
CA SER A 122 8.84 0.09 -7.15
C SER A 122 8.39 -1.34 -6.91
N MET A 123 7.11 -1.60 -7.11
CA MET A 123 6.51 -2.94 -7.04
C MET A 123 5.62 -3.17 -8.25
N THR A 124 5.43 -4.44 -8.59
CA THR A 124 4.45 -4.89 -9.58
C THR A 124 3.49 -5.86 -8.91
N SER A 125 2.20 -5.64 -9.09
CA SER A 125 1.19 -6.58 -8.61
C SER A 125 1.27 -7.89 -9.41
N LEU A 126 1.11 -9.01 -8.71
CA LEU A 126 1.07 -10.36 -9.28
C LEU A 126 -0.36 -10.91 -9.34
N ASP A 127 -1.34 -10.12 -8.90
CA ASP A 127 -2.77 -10.43 -8.94
C ASP A 127 -3.61 -9.14 -9.00
N ASP A 128 -4.92 -9.26 -8.85
CA ASP A 128 -5.82 -8.11 -8.78
C ASP A 128 -5.57 -7.31 -7.50
N ILE A 129 -5.61 -5.98 -7.63
CA ILE A 129 -5.43 -5.05 -6.52
C ILE A 129 -6.80 -4.75 -5.87
N ASN A 130 -6.84 -4.72 -4.55
CA ASN A 130 -8.01 -4.34 -3.77
C ASN A 130 -7.94 -2.86 -3.38
N PRO A 131 -8.62 -1.94 -4.11
CA PRO A 131 -8.60 -0.52 -3.76
C PRO A 131 -9.44 -0.25 -2.53
N GLY A 132 -9.01 0.69 -1.70
CA GLY A 132 -9.79 1.17 -0.56
C GLY A 132 -8.95 1.61 0.64
N ASN A 133 -9.65 2.09 1.67
CA ASN A 133 -9.03 2.49 2.93
C ASN A 133 -9.08 1.30 3.91
N TYR A 134 -7.93 0.75 4.22
CA TYR A 134 -7.79 -0.46 5.02
C TYR A 134 -6.82 -0.27 6.19
N VAL A 135 -6.96 -1.13 7.20
CA VAL A 135 -5.86 -1.51 8.07
C VAL A 135 -5.04 -2.53 7.30
N VAL A 136 -3.78 -2.24 7.07
CA VAL A 136 -2.91 -3.00 6.18
C VAL A 136 -1.80 -3.66 6.98
N GLN A 137 -1.68 -4.98 6.88
CA GLN A 137 -0.54 -5.75 7.39
C GLN A 137 0.29 -6.24 6.22
N VAL A 138 1.57 -5.99 6.27
CA VAL A 138 2.51 -6.35 5.20
C VAL A 138 3.55 -7.32 5.72
N TYR A 139 3.78 -8.38 4.95
CA TYR A 139 4.83 -9.36 5.19
C TYR A 139 5.70 -9.45 3.94
N THR A 140 6.97 -9.07 4.07
CA THR A 140 7.94 -9.11 2.99
C THR A 140 8.83 -10.33 3.13
N TRP A 141 8.87 -11.13 2.08
CA TRP A 141 9.64 -12.38 2.03
C TRP A 141 10.72 -12.30 0.96
N GLU A 142 11.90 -12.80 1.31
CA GLU A 142 12.99 -13.05 0.38
C GLU A 142 12.95 -14.51 -0.07
N PRO A 143 12.55 -14.80 -1.32
CA PRO A 143 12.61 -16.15 -1.85
C PRO A 143 14.06 -16.68 -1.85
N LYS A 144 14.25 -17.95 -1.50
CA LYS A 144 15.55 -18.61 -1.67
C LYS A 144 15.91 -18.66 -3.16
N SER A 145 17.19 -18.67 -3.46
CA SER A 145 17.69 -18.76 -4.84
C SER A 145 17.07 -19.96 -5.58
N GLY A 146 16.41 -19.68 -6.70
CA GLY A 146 15.71 -20.70 -7.51
C GLY A 146 14.32 -21.09 -7.00
N GLU A 147 13.85 -20.55 -5.86
CA GLU A 147 12.58 -20.94 -5.24
C GLU A 147 11.46 -19.89 -5.41
N PHE A 148 11.66 -18.87 -6.24
CA PHE A 148 10.67 -17.78 -6.44
C PHE A 148 9.27 -18.31 -6.80
N ALA A 149 9.18 -19.22 -7.78
CA ALA A 149 7.89 -19.76 -8.21
C ALA A 149 7.17 -20.56 -7.11
N LYS A 150 7.94 -21.29 -6.28
CA LYS A 150 7.37 -22.02 -5.14
C LYS A 150 6.94 -21.09 -4.01
N SER A 151 7.71 -20.03 -3.75
CA SER A 151 7.33 -19.01 -2.78
C SER A 151 6.03 -18.29 -3.20
N LEU A 152 5.91 -17.92 -4.47
CA LEU A 152 4.71 -17.35 -5.02
C LEU A 152 3.50 -18.29 -4.93
N ALA A 153 3.67 -19.55 -5.32
CA ALA A 153 2.62 -20.57 -5.22
C ALA A 153 2.13 -20.76 -3.78
N ALA A 154 3.06 -20.79 -2.81
CA ALA A 154 2.70 -20.86 -1.39
C ALA A 154 1.90 -19.63 -0.92
N MET A 155 2.27 -18.42 -1.37
CA MET A 155 1.49 -17.20 -1.09
C MET A 155 0.09 -17.24 -1.70
N GLN A 156 -0.04 -17.74 -2.93
CA GLN A 156 -1.34 -17.89 -3.59
C GLN A 156 -2.24 -18.92 -2.89
N GLU A 157 -1.66 -19.99 -2.31
CA GLU A 157 -2.41 -20.92 -1.47
C GLU A 157 -2.85 -20.27 -0.15
N ALA A 158 -1.96 -19.55 0.52
CA ALA A 158 -2.28 -18.81 1.72
C ALA A 158 -3.37 -17.77 1.48
N LYS A 159 -3.30 -17.02 0.36
CA LYS A 159 -4.33 -16.05 -0.05
C LYS A 159 -5.73 -16.65 0.05
N LYS A 160 -5.95 -17.84 -0.51
CA LYS A 160 -7.27 -18.51 -0.48
C LYS A 160 -7.77 -18.78 0.93
N ILE A 161 -6.87 -19.17 1.85
CA ILE A 161 -7.21 -19.42 3.25
C ILE A 161 -7.58 -18.10 3.94
N PHE A 162 -6.75 -17.07 3.79
CA PHE A 162 -6.96 -15.78 4.43
C PHE A 162 -8.22 -15.08 3.93
N GLU A 163 -8.49 -15.15 2.63
CA GLU A 163 -9.72 -14.61 2.04
C GLU A 163 -10.98 -15.35 2.55
N GLY A 164 -10.87 -16.66 2.79
CA GLY A 164 -11.93 -17.45 3.45
C GLY A 164 -12.26 -16.97 4.87
N HIS A 165 -11.35 -16.24 5.51
CA HIS A 165 -11.51 -15.66 6.85
C HIS A 165 -11.78 -14.14 6.83
N GLY A 166 -12.07 -13.56 5.66
CA GLY A 166 -12.52 -12.17 5.53
C GLY A 166 -11.41 -11.13 5.37
N TYR A 167 -10.17 -11.55 5.12
CA TYR A 167 -9.15 -10.66 4.59
C TYR A 167 -9.35 -10.43 3.09
N LEU A 168 -8.87 -9.30 2.58
CA LEU A 168 -8.51 -9.16 1.17
C LEU A 168 -6.99 -9.24 1.07
N ILE A 169 -6.49 -9.89 0.02
CA ILE A 169 -5.06 -10.15 -0.10
C ILE A 169 -4.55 -9.66 -1.45
N ASP A 170 -3.50 -8.85 -1.41
CA ASP A 170 -2.72 -8.47 -2.59
C ASP A 170 -1.31 -9.09 -2.50
N ILE A 171 -0.80 -9.58 -3.62
CA ILE A 171 0.56 -10.12 -3.72
C ILE A 171 1.36 -9.24 -4.68
N TRP A 172 2.50 -8.75 -4.18
CA TRP A 172 3.37 -7.85 -4.91
C TRP A 172 4.77 -8.41 -5.04
N GLN A 173 5.41 -8.13 -6.18
CA GLN A 173 6.83 -8.36 -6.39
C GLN A 173 7.58 -7.03 -6.33
N HIS A 174 8.64 -6.96 -5.56
CA HIS A 174 9.54 -5.82 -5.55
C HIS A 174 10.35 -5.74 -6.85
N GLY A 175 10.61 -4.52 -7.28
CA GLY A 175 11.39 -4.20 -8.45
C GLY A 175 12.55 -3.26 -8.16
N LEU A 176 12.64 -2.18 -8.93
CA LEU A 176 13.70 -1.20 -8.81
C LEU A 176 13.77 -0.59 -7.40
N GLY A 177 14.97 -0.45 -6.88
CA GLY A 177 15.23 0.14 -5.54
C GLY A 177 15.18 -0.89 -4.39
N SER A 178 14.90 -2.16 -4.68
CA SER A 178 14.79 -3.21 -3.67
C SER A 178 15.40 -4.53 -4.16
N GLY A 179 15.44 -5.54 -3.27
CA GLY A 179 15.81 -6.91 -3.62
C GLY A 179 14.69 -7.66 -4.36
N ASN A 180 14.94 -8.92 -4.69
CA ASN A 180 13.94 -9.79 -5.29
C ASN A 180 12.98 -10.32 -4.20
N TYR A 181 12.12 -9.45 -3.68
CA TYR A 181 11.20 -9.75 -2.61
C TYR A 181 9.79 -9.96 -3.13
N LEU A 182 9.02 -10.76 -2.39
CA LEU A 182 7.57 -10.88 -2.50
C LEU A 182 6.93 -10.25 -1.26
N GLN A 183 5.88 -9.47 -1.47
CA GLN A 183 5.05 -8.97 -0.39
C GLN A 183 3.69 -9.65 -0.41
N PHE A 184 3.26 -10.09 0.78
CA PHE A 184 1.93 -10.55 1.07
C PHE A 184 1.23 -9.47 1.90
N VAL A 185 0.26 -8.81 1.29
CA VAL A 185 -0.42 -7.64 1.85
C VAL A 185 -1.83 -8.05 2.27
N MET A 186 -2.11 -7.96 3.56
CA MET A 186 -3.39 -8.32 4.16
C MET A 186 -4.16 -7.05 4.48
N LEU A 187 -5.35 -6.94 3.91
CA LEU A 187 -6.21 -5.77 4.00
C LEU A 187 -7.44 -6.10 4.84
N SER A 188 -7.75 -5.26 5.81
CA SER A 188 -8.94 -5.38 6.66
C SER A 188 -9.71 -4.06 6.69
N ALA A 189 -11.03 -4.12 6.57
CA ALA A 189 -11.88 -2.93 6.55
C ALA A 189 -11.82 -2.10 7.84
N SER A 190 -11.46 -2.72 8.96
CA SER A 190 -11.29 -2.07 10.26
C SER A 190 -10.44 -2.94 11.18
N ARG A 191 -10.00 -2.36 12.31
CA ARG A 191 -9.31 -3.13 13.36
C ARG A 191 -10.18 -4.21 13.99
N GLU A 192 -11.48 -4.00 14.06
CA GLU A 192 -12.43 -5.00 14.55
C GLU A 192 -12.54 -6.17 13.56
N ALA A 193 -12.67 -5.88 12.26
CA ALA A 193 -12.66 -6.89 11.21
C ALA A 193 -11.34 -7.68 11.20
N GLN A 194 -10.21 -6.98 11.32
CA GLN A 194 -8.88 -7.59 11.43
C GLN A 194 -8.79 -8.58 12.61
N ALA A 195 -9.22 -8.15 13.81
CA ALA A 195 -9.17 -8.99 15.01
C ALA A 195 -10.04 -10.24 14.85
N LYS A 196 -11.25 -10.10 14.30
CA LYS A 196 -12.16 -11.21 14.04
C LYS A 196 -11.59 -12.21 13.02
N SER A 197 -11.05 -11.70 11.91
CA SER A 197 -10.44 -12.54 10.88
C SER A 197 -9.20 -13.26 11.39
N PHE A 198 -8.37 -12.58 12.20
CA PHE A 198 -7.20 -13.17 12.80
C PHE A 198 -7.55 -14.29 13.80
N GLN A 199 -8.58 -14.08 14.64
CA GLN A 199 -9.06 -15.11 15.56
C GLN A 199 -9.56 -16.35 14.80
N ALA A 200 -10.34 -16.14 13.74
CA ALA A 200 -10.85 -17.24 12.91
C ALA A 200 -9.70 -18.01 12.21
N LEU A 201 -8.67 -17.31 11.76
CA LEU A 201 -7.49 -17.92 11.15
C LEU A 201 -6.70 -18.79 12.15
N LEU A 202 -6.56 -18.34 13.42
CA LEU A 202 -5.89 -19.13 14.46
C LEU A 202 -6.62 -20.44 14.79
N GLU A 203 -7.92 -20.50 14.56
CA GLU A 203 -8.74 -21.69 14.77
C GLU A 203 -8.83 -22.60 13.54
N ASP A 204 -8.27 -22.15 12.40
CA ASP A 204 -8.30 -22.89 11.14
C ASP A 204 -7.30 -24.05 11.15
N GLN A 205 -7.82 -25.27 10.98
CA GLN A 205 -7.00 -26.49 10.99
C GLN A 205 -6.16 -26.66 9.72
N GLU A 206 -6.53 -26.03 8.62
CA GLU A 206 -5.74 -26.04 7.38
C GLU A 206 -4.57 -25.06 7.45
N TRP A 207 -4.74 -23.94 8.15
CA TRP A 207 -3.71 -22.92 8.28
C TRP A 207 -2.55 -23.32 9.21
N ALA A 208 -2.85 -23.90 10.37
CA ALA A 208 -1.84 -24.21 11.38
C ALA A 208 -0.62 -25.00 10.86
N PRO A 209 -0.77 -26.12 10.10
CA PRO A 209 0.37 -26.83 9.53
C PRO A 209 1.11 -26.02 8.45
N LYS A 210 0.37 -25.24 7.62
CA LYS A 210 0.97 -24.38 6.59
C LYS A 210 1.76 -23.24 7.20
N GLN A 211 1.28 -22.63 8.26
CA GLN A 211 2.02 -21.61 9.01
C GLN A 211 3.36 -22.15 9.51
N GLN A 212 3.37 -23.37 10.04
CA GLN A 212 4.61 -24.01 10.50
C GLN A 212 5.62 -24.18 9.36
N ASP A 213 5.17 -24.61 8.18
CA ASP A 213 6.02 -24.78 7.00
C ASP A 213 6.64 -23.44 6.53
N TRP A 214 5.93 -22.32 6.69
CA TRP A 214 6.43 -20.98 6.32
C TRP A 214 7.59 -20.52 7.19
N PHE A 215 7.63 -20.95 8.45
CA PHE A 215 8.69 -20.61 9.41
C PHE A 215 9.73 -21.72 9.61
N ASP A 216 9.56 -22.88 8.98
CA ASP A 216 10.54 -23.95 9.04
C ASP A 216 11.77 -23.65 8.16
N LYS A 217 12.88 -24.29 8.48
CA LYS A 217 14.12 -24.28 7.67
C LYS A 217 13.89 -24.76 6.23
N LYS A 218 12.82 -25.51 5.97
CA LYS A 218 12.39 -25.97 4.64
C LYS A 218 11.59 -24.96 3.86
N SER A 219 11.20 -23.81 4.45
CA SER A 219 10.44 -22.77 3.74
C SER A 219 11.13 -22.35 2.45
N TYR A 220 10.36 -21.94 1.46
CA TYR A 220 10.87 -21.46 0.16
C TYR A 220 11.46 -20.06 0.22
N GLY A 221 11.30 -19.37 1.32
CA GLY A 221 11.78 -18.01 1.53
C GLY A 221 12.08 -17.72 2.99
N ARG A 222 12.52 -16.50 3.26
CA ARG A 222 12.79 -15.94 4.58
C ARG A 222 11.95 -14.68 4.79
N LEU A 223 11.23 -14.59 5.90
CA LEU A 223 10.58 -13.33 6.31
C LEU A 223 11.67 -12.29 6.58
N VAL A 224 11.61 -11.17 5.88
CA VAL A 224 12.58 -10.07 5.98
C VAL A 224 12.03 -8.96 6.87
N GLU A 225 10.76 -8.64 6.68
CA GLU A 225 10.09 -7.54 7.35
C GLU A 225 8.60 -7.83 7.51
N SER A 226 8.04 -7.31 8.58
CA SER A 226 6.58 -7.21 8.74
C SER A 226 6.22 -5.93 9.47
N TYR A 227 5.11 -5.32 9.06
CA TYR A 227 4.60 -4.09 9.66
C TYR A 227 3.10 -3.95 9.47
N GLU A 228 2.51 -3.06 10.25
CA GLU A 228 1.12 -2.64 10.11
C GLU A 228 1.05 -1.14 9.90
N VAL A 229 0.21 -0.74 8.95
CA VAL A 229 -0.08 0.66 8.67
C VAL A 229 -1.59 0.91 8.59
N THR A 230 -2.00 2.14 8.84
CA THR A 230 -3.37 2.63 8.60
C THR A 230 -3.31 3.83 7.68
N VAL A 231 -4.37 4.01 6.89
CA VAL A 231 -4.50 5.21 6.05
C VAL A 231 -4.47 6.44 6.94
N LEU A 232 -3.74 7.44 6.51
CA LEU A 232 -3.72 8.75 7.11
C LEU A 232 -4.87 9.58 6.52
N ASP A 233 -6.00 9.62 7.24
CA ASP A 233 -7.21 10.38 6.86
C ASP A 233 -7.02 11.89 6.97
#